data_202bd133acfdb153251720af62761785
#
_entry.id   202bd133acfdb153251720af62761785
#
_cell.length_a   1.000
_cell.length_b   1.000
_cell.length_c   1.000
_cell.angle_alpha   90.00
_cell.angle_beta   90.00
_cell.angle_gamma   90.00
#
_symmetry.space_group_name_H-M   'P 1'
#
loop_
_entity.id
_entity.type
_entity.pdbx_description
1 polymer ?
#
loop_
_entity_poly.entity_id
_entity_poly.type
_entity_poly.pdbx_seq_one_letter_code
_entity_poly.pdbx_strand_id
1 'polypeptide(L)'
;MFLISLFERREKLKTYFSLTINECIKIGYDSLFIVSIVSIFMGAVTTIQTAFNLVGPLIPDYVISLVVRDMTLLELSPTIIAIVFAGKVGSNIAGELGTMRITEQIDALEVMGVNSSSYLVLPKIIAALLMFPILVVISATLAIFGGYTAGVLTDVITGQEYIYGLRYEFNPFNIPFALIKSY
;
A
#
# COMPACT_ATOMS: atom_id res chain seq x y z
N MET A 1 18.40 17.33 -13.98
CA MET A 1 18.82 18.40 -13.05
C MET A 1 18.22 18.18 -11.66
N PHE A 2 16.91 18.04 -11.49
CA PHE A 2 16.26 17.87 -10.17
C PHE A 2 16.81 16.68 -9.34
N LEU A 3 16.99 15.50 -9.93
CA LEU A 3 17.54 14.33 -9.23
C LEU A 3 18.98 14.50 -8.74
N ILE A 4 19.77 15.32 -9.41
CA ILE A 4 21.15 15.63 -9.02
C ILE A 4 21.15 16.59 -7.83
N SER A 5 20.25 17.58 -7.82
CA SER A 5 20.14 18.54 -6.72
C SER A 5 19.68 17.90 -5.40
N LEU A 6 18.97 16.75 -5.45
CA LEU A 6 18.58 15.99 -4.26
C LEU A 6 19.78 15.43 -3.49
N PHE A 7 20.90 15.21 -4.15
CA PHE A 7 22.12 14.63 -3.55
C PHE A 7 23.23 15.66 -3.28
N GLU A 8 23.02 16.91 -3.67
CA GLU A 8 23.96 18.01 -3.51
C GLU A 8 23.80 18.67 -2.11
N ARG A 9 24.89 18.88 -1.37
CA ARG A 9 24.92 19.48 -0.02
C ARG A 9 24.02 18.77 1.01
N ARG A 10 24.44 17.61 1.45
CA ARG A 10 23.73 16.84 2.47
C ARG A 10 23.93 17.43 3.88
N GLU A 11 22.83 17.63 4.56
CA GLU A 11 22.81 17.83 6.01
C GLU A 11 23.28 16.58 6.76
N LYS A 12 23.43 16.64 8.10
CA LYS A 12 23.84 15.48 8.91
C LYS A 12 22.89 14.31 8.73
N LEU A 13 23.41 13.11 8.46
CA LEU A 13 22.60 11.87 8.26
C LEU A 13 21.57 11.64 9.37
N LYS A 14 21.90 12.04 10.61
CA LYS A 14 20.99 11.94 11.77
C LYS A 14 19.72 12.77 11.58
N THR A 15 19.82 13.95 10.95
CA THR A 15 18.68 14.82 10.67
C THR A 15 17.75 14.19 9.62
N TYR A 16 18.32 13.66 8.53
CA TYR A 16 17.54 12.95 7.51
C TYR A 16 16.84 11.73 8.07
N PHE A 17 17.50 10.95 8.91
CA PHE A 17 16.90 9.77 9.53
C PHE A 17 15.69 10.14 10.42
N SER A 18 15.83 11.17 11.24
CA SER A 18 14.72 11.66 12.06
C SER A 18 13.55 12.19 11.24
N LEU A 19 13.85 12.97 10.18
CA LEU A 19 12.81 13.46 9.25
C LEU A 19 12.09 12.31 8.53
N THR A 20 12.85 11.33 8.04
CA THR A 20 12.28 10.16 7.36
C THR A 20 11.37 9.35 8.27
N ILE A 21 11.75 9.14 9.53
CA ILE A 21 10.89 8.42 10.50
C ILE A 21 9.59 9.19 10.73
N ASN A 22 9.66 10.49 10.92
CA ASN A 22 8.46 11.31 11.12
C ASN A 22 7.54 11.26 9.90
N GLU A 23 8.09 11.33 8.69
CA GLU A 23 7.32 11.17 7.46
C GLU A 23 6.75 9.75 7.29
N CYS A 24 7.48 8.69 7.69
CA CYS A 24 6.97 7.32 7.71
C CYS A 24 5.74 7.19 8.62
N ILE A 25 5.81 7.76 9.82
CA ILE A 25 4.68 7.73 10.76
C ILE A 25 3.48 8.48 10.17
N LYS A 26 3.71 9.68 9.63
CA LYS A 26 2.67 10.51 9.02
C LYS A 26 2.00 9.79 7.84
N ILE A 27 2.79 9.34 6.87
CA ILE A 27 2.30 8.63 5.68
C ILE A 27 1.59 7.32 6.06
N GLY A 28 2.19 6.54 6.97
CA GLY A 28 1.65 5.26 7.42
C GLY A 28 0.31 5.45 8.13
N TYR A 29 0.29 6.24 9.19
CA TYR A 29 -0.92 6.45 10.01
C TYR A 29 -2.07 7.05 9.20
N ASP A 30 -1.80 8.10 8.43
CA ASP A 30 -2.82 8.75 7.63
C ASP A 30 -3.42 7.85 6.57
N SER A 31 -2.62 6.91 6.03
CA SER A 31 -3.08 6.01 4.97
C SER A 31 -3.74 4.73 5.48
N LEU A 32 -3.43 4.27 6.71
CA LEU A 32 -3.94 3.02 7.26
C LEU A 32 -5.47 2.93 7.24
N PHE A 33 -6.16 3.99 7.61
CA PHE A 33 -7.62 3.98 7.70
C PHE A 33 -8.28 3.73 6.33
N ILE A 34 -7.87 4.49 5.31
CA ILE A 34 -8.43 4.36 3.96
C ILE A 34 -8.03 3.03 3.32
N VAL A 35 -6.77 2.61 3.50
CA VAL A 35 -6.26 1.32 3.03
C VAL A 35 -7.07 0.18 3.64
N SER A 36 -7.33 0.22 4.95
CA SER A 36 -8.09 -0.83 5.64
C SER A 36 -9.49 -0.98 5.08
N ILE A 37 -10.22 0.13 4.94
CA ILE A 37 -11.58 0.09 4.40
C ILE A 37 -11.59 -0.45 2.97
N VAL A 38 -10.77 0.15 2.10
CA VAL A 38 -10.73 -0.25 0.68
C VAL A 38 -10.35 -1.71 0.53
N SER A 39 -9.36 -2.18 1.28
CA SER A 39 -8.89 -3.57 1.19
C SER A 39 -9.94 -4.59 1.63
N ILE A 40 -10.64 -4.33 2.74
CA ILE A 40 -11.72 -5.21 3.22
C ILE A 40 -12.85 -5.31 2.18
N PHE A 41 -13.30 -4.18 1.66
CA PHE A 41 -14.36 -4.18 0.65
C PHE A 41 -13.94 -4.86 -0.66
N MET A 42 -12.71 -4.61 -1.11
CA MET A 42 -12.20 -5.25 -2.33
C MET A 42 -12.07 -6.76 -2.17
N GLY A 43 -11.59 -7.23 -1.03
CA GLY A 43 -11.56 -8.66 -0.72
C GLY A 43 -12.96 -9.29 -0.71
N ALA A 44 -13.93 -8.62 -0.08
CA ALA A 44 -15.31 -9.03 -0.05
C ALA A 44 -15.92 -9.15 -1.48
N VAL A 45 -15.76 -8.10 -2.27
CA VAL A 45 -16.26 -8.06 -3.66
C VAL A 45 -15.60 -9.15 -4.50
N THR A 46 -14.28 -9.31 -4.41
CA THR A 46 -13.54 -10.32 -5.16
C THR A 46 -14.01 -11.73 -4.84
N THR A 47 -14.24 -12.04 -3.56
CA THR A 47 -14.73 -13.36 -3.13
C THR A 47 -16.11 -13.65 -3.69
N ILE A 48 -17.05 -12.72 -3.55
CA ILE A 48 -18.40 -12.87 -4.06
C ILE A 48 -18.39 -13.00 -5.59
N GLN A 49 -17.65 -12.14 -6.29
CA GLN A 49 -17.57 -12.18 -7.75
C GLN A 49 -16.92 -13.47 -8.26
N THR A 50 -15.86 -13.94 -7.61
CA THR A 50 -15.18 -15.19 -7.96
C THR A 50 -16.12 -16.37 -7.76
N ALA A 51 -16.88 -16.37 -6.66
CA ALA A 51 -17.87 -17.40 -6.39
C ALA A 51 -18.92 -17.47 -7.51
N PHE A 52 -19.52 -16.35 -7.88
CA PHE A 52 -20.51 -16.32 -8.97
C PHE A 52 -19.95 -16.75 -10.32
N ASN A 53 -18.68 -16.49 -10.60
CA ASN A 53 -18.03 -16.88 -11.85
C ASN A 53 -17.63 -18.36 -11.88
N LEU A 54 -17.34 -18.96 -10.73
CA LEU A 54 -16.85 -20.34 -10.62
C LEU A 54 -17.94 -21.34 -10.23
N VAL A 55 -19.21 -20.92 -10.07
CA VAL A 55 -20.31 -21.81 -9.75
C VAL A 55 -20.51 -22.84 -10.88
N GLY A 56 -20.14 -24.08 -10.61
CA GLY A 56 -20.34 -25.21 -11.49
C GLY A 56 -20.21 -26.53 -10.74
N PRO A 57 -21.00 -27.57 -11.05
CA PRO A 57 -21.02 -28.82 -10.30
C PRO A 57 -19.70 -29.60 -10.34
N LEU A 58 -18.74 -29.17 -11.16
CA LEU A 58 -17.41 -29.79 -11.32
C LEU A 58 -16.30 -29.10 -10.57
N ILE A 59 -16.52 -27.89 -10.02
CA ILE A 59 -15.48 -27.09 -9.34
C ILE A 59 -15.72 -27.14 -7.83
N PRO A 60 -14.78 -27.66 -7.03
CA PRO A 60 -14.89 -27.65 -5.58
C PRO A 60 -14.83 -26.21 -5.03
N ASP A 61 -15.59 -25.92 -3.98
CA ASP A 61 -15.75 -24.57 -3.43
C ASP A 61 -14.44 -23.97 -2.87
N TYR A 62 -13.49 -24.79 -2.42
CA TYR A 62 -12.18 -24.30 -1.95
C TYR A 62 -11.36 -23.59 -3.05
N VAL A 63 -11.67 -23.83 -4.33
CA VAL A 63 -11.00 -23.17 -5.45
C VAL A 63 -11.29 -21.68 -5.47
N ILE A 64 -12.45 -21.26 -4.98
CA ILE A 64 -12.81 -19.85 -4.84
C ILE A 64 -11.78 -19.11 -4.00
N SER A 65 -11.46 -19.62 -2.81
CA SER A 65 -10.51 -18.97 -1.90
C SER A 65 -9.06 -19.04 -2.40
N LEU A 66 -8.69 -20.08 -3.14
CA LEU A 66 -7.39 -20.19 -3.80
C LEU A 66 -7.21 -19.06 -4.82
N VAL A 67 -8.20 -18.88 -5.70
CA VAL A 67 -8.18 -17.82 -6.73
C VAL A 67 -8.19 -16.43 -6.08
N VAL A 68 -9.04 -16.22 -5.08
CA VAL A 68 -9.11 -14.96 -4.33
C VAL A 68 -7.78 -14.62 -3.69
N ARG A 69 -7.11 -15.59 -3.05
CA ARG A 69 -5.78 -15.41 -2.48
C ARG A 69 -4.77 -14.94 -3.52
N ASP A 70 -4.67 -15.67 -4.63
CA ASP A 70 -3.68 -15.37 -5.66
C ASP A 70 -3.95 -14.03 -6.35
N MET A 71 -5.19 -13.73 -6.69
CA MET A 71 -5.58 -12.42 -7.21
C MET A 71 -5.29 -11.29 -6.22
N THR A 72 -5.58 -11.50 -4.93
CA THR A 72 -5.35 -10.48 -3.91
C THR A 72 -3.87 -10.21 -3.71
N LEU A 73 -3.04 -11.25 -3.60
CA LEU A 73 -1.61 -11.11 -3.36
C LEU A 73 -0.88 -10.54 -4.58
N LEU A 74 -1.17 -11.07 -5.78
CA LEU A 74 -0.37 -10.76 -6.96
C LEU A 74 -0.81 -9.47 -7.68
N GLU A 75 -2.08 -9.11 -7.59
CA GLU A 75 -2.61 -8.00 -8.38
C GLU A 75 -3.32 -6.94 -7.57
N LEU A 76 -4.33 -7.31 -6.77
CA LEU A 76 -5.21 -6.33 -6.15
C LEU A 76 -4.50 -5.49 -5.10
N SER A 77 -3.79 -6.11 -4.16
CA SER A 77 -3.15 -5.38 -3.07
C SER A 77 -2.09 -4.39 -3.55
N PRO A 78 -1.11 -4.75 -4.42
CA PRO A 78 -0.15 -3.78 -4.92
C PRO A 78 -0.82 -2.65 -5.73
N THR A 79 -1.79 -3.00 -6.57
CA THR A 79 -2.46 -2.02 -7.44
C THR A 79 -3.31 -1.03 -6.66
N ILE A 80 -4.11 -1.51 -5.70
CA ILE A 80 -4.97 -0.66 -4.85
C ILE A 80 -4.09 0.30 -4.05
N ILE A 81 -3.02 -0.22 -3.42
CA ILE A 81 -2.11 0.61 -2.64
C ILE A 81 -1.44 1.65 -3.53
N ALA A 82 -1.01 1.31 -4.75
CA ALA A 82 -0.44 2.27 -5.68
C ALA A 82 -1.39 3.42 -5.99
N ILE A 83 -2.67 3.13 -6.23
CA ILE A 83 -3.70 4.15 -6.51
C ILE A 83 -3.94 5.04 -5.29
N VAL A 84 -4.13 4.43 -4.10
CA VAL A 84 -4.34 5.17 -2.85
C VAL A 84 -3.13 6.04 -2.52
N PHE A 85 -1.93 5.51 -2.72
CA PHE A 85 -0.69 6.22 -2.47
C PHE A 85 -0.51 7.41 -3.42
N ALA A 86 -0.70 7.20 -4.71
CA ALA A 86 -0.62 8.27 -5.70
C ALA A 86 -1.63 9.38 -5.41
N GLY A 87 -2.87 9.03 -5.08
CA GLY A 87 -3.91 10.01 -4.76
C GLY A 87 -3.67 10.73 -3.44
N LYS A 88 -3.57 9.99 -2.33
CA LYS A 88 -3.53 10.58 -0.99
C LYS A 88 -2.15 11.13 -0.63
N VAL A 89 -1.11 10.33 -0.78
CA VAL A 89 0.24 10.76 -0.41
C VAL A 89 0.75 11.81 -1.39
N GLY A 90 0.49 11.63 -2.69
CA GLY A 90 0.85 12.61 -3.71
C GLY A 90 0.19 13.98 -3.47
N SER A 91 -1.12 14.00 -3.18
CA SER A 91 -1.84 15.25 -2.87
C SER A 91 -1.37 15.90 -1.57
N ASN A 92 -1.09 15.13 -0.53
CA ASN A 92 -0.57 15.65 0.74
C ASN A 92 0.80 16.30 0.55
N ILE A 93 1.72 15.64 -0.16
CA ILE A 93 3.06 16.18 -0.44
C ILE A 93 2.95 17.47 -1.26
N ALA A 94 2.13 17.47 -2.31
CA ALA A 94 1.92 18.64 -3.15
C ALA A 94 1.31 19.81 -2.38
N GLY A 95 0.30 19.53 -1.54
CA GLY A 95 -0.36 20.55 -0.70
C GLY A 95 0.59 21.13 0.34
N GLU A 96 1.38 20.31 1.00
CA GLU A 96 2.36 20.77 2.01
C GLU A 96 3.45 21.64 1.39
N LEU A 97 4.06 21.19 0.28
CA LEU A 97 5.05 21.98 -0.45
C LEU A 97 4.45 23.26 -1.02
N GLY A 98 3.23 23.21 -1.54
CA GLY A 98 2.51 24.37 -2.01
C GLY A 98 2.28 25.41 -0.91
N THR A 99 1.85 24.98 0.28
CA THR A 99 1.68 25.86 1.43
C THR A 99 3.01 26.47 1.87
N MET A 100 4.08 25.66 1.96
CA MET A 100 5.42 26.15 2.32
C MET A 100 5.96 27.17 1.29
N ARG A 101 5.58 27.04 0.03
CA ARG A 101 5.96 28.00 -1.01
C ARG A 101 5.21 29.33 -0.85
N ILE A 102 3.89 29.29 -0.62
CA ILE A 102 3.06 30.49 -0.45
C ILE A 102 3.45 31.25 0.83
N THR A 103 3.86 30.55 1.87
CA THR A 103 4.29 31.15 3.16
C THR A 103 5.79 31.51 3.19
N GLU A 104 6.47 31.49 2.04
CA GLU A 104 7.90 31.85 1.87
C GLU A 104 8.87 31.02 2.73
N GLN A 105 8.42 29.87 3.30
CA GLN A 105 9.28 29.00 4.11
C GLN A 105 10.40 28.36 3.27
N ILE A 106 10.14 28.06 2.00
CA ILE A 106 11.15 27.51 1.08
C ILE A 106 12.21 28.57 0.80
N ASP A 107 11.82 29.81 0.56
CA ASP A 107 12.74 30.91 0.31
C ASP A 107 13.58 31.23 1.54
N ALA A 108 13.01 31.15 2.74
CA ALA A 108 13.76 31.27 3.99
C ALA A 108 14.84 30.19 4.14
N LEU A 109 14.54 28.91 3.78
CA LEU A 109 15.54 27.84 3.78
C LEU A 109 16.69 28.10 2.80
N GLU A 110 16.37 28.60 1.60
CA GLU A 110 17.38 28.95 0.59
C GLU A 110 18.29 30.08 1.03
N VAL A 111 17.73 31.11 1.67
CA VAL A 111 18.53 32.21 2.25
C VAL A 111 19.47 31.73 3.36
N MET A 112 19.06 30.72 4.13
CA MET A 112 19.93 30.07 5.12
C MET A 112 20.97 29.14 4.50
N GLY A 113 21.02 28.98 3.17
CA GLY A 113 21.98 28.15 2.46
C GLY A 113 21.65 26.65 2.49
N VAL A 114 20.47 26.28 2.93
CA VAL A 114 19.98 24.89 2.93
C VAL A 114 19.37 24.57 1.56
N ASN A 115 19.71 23.41 0.98
CA ASN A 115 19.08 22.96 -0.26
C ASN A 115 17.64 22.49 0.06
N SER A 116 16.65 23.34 -0.24
CA SER A 116 15.23 23.10 0.02
C SER A 116 14.73 21.79 -0.59
N SER A 117 15.13 21.46 -1.82
CA SER A 117 14.74 20.22 -2.50
C SER A 117 15.25 18.97 -1.78
N SER A 118 16.51 18.96 -1.35
CA SER A 118 17.10 17.83 -0.63
C SER A 118 16.50 17.69 0.78
N TYR A 119 16.27 18.80 1.46
CA TYR A 119 15.78 18.79 2.84
C TYR A 119 14.31 18.38 2.94
N LEU A 120 13.45 18.84 2.03
CA LEU A 120 12.00 18.63 2.09
C LEU A 120 11.53 17.37 1.34
N VAL A 121 12.10 17.11 0.15
CA VAL A 121 11.57 16.07 -0.74
C VAL A 121 12.21 14.71 -0.49
N LEU A 122 13.52 14.66 -0.24
CA LEU A 122 14.24 13.39 -0.08
C LEU A 122 13.71 12.53 1.08
N PRO A 123 13.44 13.05 2.29
CA PRO A 123 12.86 12.26 3.37
C PRO A 123 11.48 11.69 3.03
N LYS A 124 10.66 12.45 2.30
CA LYS A 124 9.33 12.03 1.87
C LYS A 124 9.38 10.89 0.86
N ILE A 125 10.28 10.96 -0.12
CA ILE A 125 10.48 9.88 -1.10
C ILE A 125 10.95 8.60 -0.40
N ILE A 126 11.94 8.69 0.49
CA ILE A 126 12.45 7.53 1.23
C ILE A 126 11.37 6.94 2.12
N ALA A 127 10.61 7.77 2.83
CA ALA A 127 9.50 7.33 3.67
C ALA A 127 8.42 6.63 2.84
N ALA A 128 8.07 7.18 1.67
CA ALA A 128 7.11 6.56 0.76
C ALA A 128 7.58 5.19 0.29
N LEU A 129 8.83 5.05 -0.14
CA LEU A 129 9.41 3.78 -0.57
C LEU A 129 9.42 2.72 0.55
N LEU A 130 9.69 3.11 1.79
CA LEU A 130 9.70 2.19 2.93
C LEU A 130 8.29 1.77 3.38
N MET A 131 7.32 2.71 3.35
CA MET A 131 5.96 2.44 3.81
C MET A 131 5.12 1.67 2.79
N PHE A 132 5.43 1.79 1.50
CA PHE A 132 4.67 1.16 0.44
C PHE A 132 4.55 -0.36 0.60
N PRO A 133 5.64 -1.16 0.70
CA PRO A 133 5.55 -2.61 0.87
C PRO A 133 4.85 -3.02 2.18
N ILE A 134 5.01 -2.24 3.25
CA ILE A 134 4.34 -2.51 4.53
C ILE A 134 2.82 -2.39 4.36
N LEU A 135 2.35 -1.35 3.69
CA LEU A 135 0.93 -1.14 3.42
C LEU A 135 0.36 -2.21 2.46
N VAL A 136 1.16 -2.71 1.51
CA VAL A 136 0.75 -3.83 0.64
C VAL A 136 0.50 -5.10 1.44
N VAL A 137 1.36 -5.43 2.40
CA VAL A 137 1.16 -6.60 3.27
C VAL A 137 -0.09 -6.45 4.13
N ILE A 138 -0.30 -5.27 4.72
CA ILE A 138 -1.50 -4.97 5.52
C ILE A 138 -2.75 -5.07 4.64
N SER A 139 -2.73 -4.49 3.45
CA SER A 139 -3.83 -4.56 2.48
C SER A 139 -4.18 -5.99 2.11
N ALA A 140 -3.18 -6.82 1.79
CA ALA A 140 -3.38 -8.22 1.43
C ALA A 140 -4.06 -9.01 2.57
N THR A 141 -3.58 -8.84 3.80
CA THR A 141 -4.16 -9.53 4.96
C THR A 141 -5.59 -9.09 5.24
N LEU A 142 -5.88 -7.80 5.17
CA LEU A 142 -7.22 -7.26 5.36
C LEU A 142 -8.19 -7.65 4.22
N ALA A 143 -7.71 -7.73 2.99
CA ALA A 143 -8.52 -8.16 1.87
C ALA A 143 -8.90 -9.65 1.99
N ILE A 144 -7.96 -10.52 2.39
CA ILE A 144 -8.26 -11.93 2.66
C ILE A 144 -9.28 -12.05 3.81
N PHE A 145 -9.13 -11.27 4.87
CA PHE A 145 -10.10 -11.23 5.98
C PHE A 145 -11.48 -10.73 5.53
N GLY A 146 -11.53 -9.68 4.70
CA GLY A 146 -12.76 -9.17 4.11
C GLY A 146 -13.45 -10.20 3.21
N GLY A 147 -12.67 -10.94 2.42
CA GLY A 147 -13.15 -12.04 1.60
C GLY A 147 -13.72 -13.20 2.42
N TYR A 148 -13.04 -13.57 3.51
CA TYR A 148 -13.53 -14.59 4.44
C TYR A 148 -14.87 -14.20 5.05
N THR A 149 -14.97 -12.99 5.61
CA THR A 149 -16.21 -12.53 6.25
C THR A 149 -17.37 -12.44 5.27
N ALA A 150 -17.13 -11.92 4.08
CA ALA A 150 -18.16 -11.83 3.04
C ALA A 150 -18.58 -13.20 2.52
N GLY A 151 -17.65 -14.10 2.25
CA GLY A 151 -17.94 -15.45 1.77
C GLY A 151 -18.79 -16.27 2.74
N VAL A 152 -18.47 -16.17 4.03
CA VAL A 152 -19.23 -16.87 5.09
C VAL A 152 -20.59 -16.21 5.34
N LEU A 153 -20.68 -14.88 5.36
CA LEU A 153 -21.95 -14.18 5.61
C LEU A 153 -22.96 -14.35 4.47
N THR A 154 -22.48 -14.59 3.27
CA THR A 154 -23.35 -14.82 2.08
C THR A 154 -23.65 -16.30 1.82
N ASP A 155 -23.20 -17.20 2.70
CA ASP A 155 -23.31 -18.66 2.57
C ASP A 155 -22.80 -19.23 1.23
N VAL A 156 -21.89 -18.49 0.59
CA VAL A 156 -21.31 -18.89 -0.71
C VAL A 156 -20.17 -19.90 -0.53
N ILE A 157 -19.47 -19.82 0.59
CA ILE A 157 -18.39 -20.75 0.94
C ILE A 157 -18.37 -20.98 2.45
N THR A 158 -18.09 -22.21 2.90
CA THR A 158 -17.93 -22.48 4.33
C THR A 158 -16.59 -21.95 4.83
N GLY A 159 -16.55 -21.55 6.10
CA GLY A 159 -15.31 -21.04 6.69
C GLY A 159 -14.15 -22.06 6.66
N GLN A 160 -14.47 -23.36 6.73
CA GLN A 160 -13.46 -24.43 6.64
C GLN A 160 -12.89 -24.58 5.23
N GLU A 161 -13.73 -24.56 4.22
CA GLU A 161 -13.30 -24.60 2.81
C GLU A 161 -12.50 -23.38 2.41
N TYR A 162 -12.89 -22.19 2.91
CA TYR A 162 -12.12 -20.97 2.68
C TYR A 162 -10.70 -21.08 3.23
N ILE A 163 -10.54 -21.51 4.49
CA ILE A 163 -9.22 -21.68 5.11
C ILE A 163 -8.42 -22.80 4.43
N TYR A 164 -9.09 -23.88 4.01
CA TYR A 164 -8.45 -24.97 3.30
C TYR A 164 -7.87 -24.48 1.95
N GLY A 165 -8.65 -23.76 1.15
CA GLY A 165 -8.18 -23.24 -0.14
C GLY A 165 -7.08 -22.18 0.00
N LEU A 166 -7.09 -21.35 1.07
CA LEU A 166 -5.99 -20.44 1.35
C LEU A 166 -4.65 -21.15 1.57
N ARG A 167 -4.68 -22.36 2.12
CA ARG A 167 -3.46 -23.17 2.39
C ARG A 167 -3.09 -24.10 1.25
N TYR A 168 -4.06 -24.45 0.42
CA TYR A 168 -3.87 -25.40 -0.67
C TYR A 168 -2.88 -24.84 -1.70
N GLU A 169 -1.86 -25.64 -2.02
CA GLU A 169 -0.78 -25.28 -2.98
C GLU A 169 -0.22 -23.86 -2.83
N PHE A 170 0.00 -23.42 -1.59
CA PHE A 170 0.58 -22.10 -1.37
C PHE A 170 2.02 -22.03 -1.89
N ASN A 171 2.26 -21.18 -2.88
CA ASN A 171 3.59 -20.92 -3.39
C ASN A 171 4.24 -19.77 -2.59
N PRO A 172 5.29 -20.03 -1.76
CA PRO A 172 5.97 -19.00 -0.99
C PRO A 172 6.55 -17.86 -1.83
N PHE A 173 6.80 -18.10 -3.11
CA PHE A 173 7.32 -17.08 -4.03
C PHE A 173 6.33 -15.95 -4.32
N ASN A 174 5.03 -16.16 -4.10
CA ASN A 174 4.02 -15.13 -4.32
C ASN A 174 4.21 -13.91 -3.41
N ILE A 175 4.72 -14.10 -2.18
CA ILE A 175 4.96 -13.00 -1.24
C ILE A 175 6.10 -12.08 -1.72
N PRO A 176 7.33 -12.57 -1.97
CA PRO A 176 8.39 -11.71 -2.48
C PRO A 176 8.07 -11.12 -3.86
N PHE A 177 7.34 -11.85 -4.70
CA PHE A 177 6.89 -11.32 -5.99
C PHE A 177 5.94 -10.12 -5.82
N ALA A 178 4.95 -10.20 -4.92
CA ALA A 178 4.05 -9.09 -4.61
C ALA A 178 4.81 -7.85 -4.09
N LEU A 179 5.83 -8.08 -3.23
CA LEU A 179 6.69 -7.02 -2.72
C LEU A 179 7.56 -6.38 -3.81
N ILE A 180 8.13 -7.17 -4.71
CA ILE A 180 8.91 -6.66 -5.85
C ILE A 180 8.01 -5.87 -6.80
N LYS A 181 6.80 -6.37 -7.08
CA LYS A 181 5.82 -5.69 -7.93
C LYS A 181 5.33 -4.37 -7.33
N SER A 182 5.44 -4.19 -6.01
CA SER A 182 5.04 -2.96 -5.32
C SER A 182 6.00 -1.78 -5.60
N TYR A 183 7.18 -2.01 -6.11
CA TYR A 183 8.16 -1.00 -6.52
C TYR A 183 8.14 -0.76 -8.03
#